data_fca6a47cee013419a239815cc58ac7e8
#
_entry.id   fca6a47cee013419a239815cc58ac7e8
#
_cell.length_a   1.000
_cell.length_b   1.000
_cell.length_c   1.000
_cell.angle_alpha   90.00
_cell.angle_beta   90.00
_cell.angle_gamma   90.00
#
_symmetry.space_group_name_H-M   'P 1'
#
loop_
_entity.id
_entity.type
_entity.pdbx_description
1 polymer ?
#
loop_
_entity_poly.entity_id
_entity_poly.type
_entity_poly.pdbx_seq_one_letter_code
_entity_poly.pdbx_strand_id
1 'polypeptide(L)'
;DKKMESSEDASIGGEGGATSSVPIANYMDAQYYGPVEIGTPGQKFQVCFDTGSSNLWVPSSKCKFSQIPCDAHEKYDSEKSRSYEPNGEDFAIQYGSGSLSGFLSSDTVRLGNSIEIKDQTFAEATKEPGLTFLFAKFDGILGLGFKEIAVDGVTPVFDNAVAQNQVEKDQFSFWLNRDQDGDGVVDGGELVFGGVDEKHFVGEHVWVDLTKKGYWQFDLDDVKVGEFSFIDDKNDKTTVSS
;
A
#
# COMPACT_ATOMS: atom_id res chain seq x y z
N ASP A 1 22.13 34.80 -31.70
CA ASP A 1 21.29 33.74 -32.25
C ASP A 1 21.95 32.38 -32.08
N LYS A 2 21.64 31.69 -31.01
CA LYS A 2 21.88 30.25 -30.89
C LYS A 2 20.59 29.60 -30.38
N LYS A 3 19.95 28.87 -31.29
CA LYS A 3 18.85 27.93 -31.00
C LYS A 3 19.35 26.90 -30.01
N MET A 4 18.66 26.75 -28.88
CA MET A 4 18.70 25.55 -28.04
C MET A 4 17.76 24.51 -28.66
N GLU A 5 18.33 23.45 -29.20
CA GLU A 5 17.62 22.24 -29.56
C GLU A 5 17.34 21.44 -28.27
N SER A 6 16.07 21.22 -28.01
CA SER A 6 15.59 20.28 -27.01
C SER A 6 15.79 18.86 -27.53
N SER A 7 16.70 18.10 -26.93
CA SER A 7 16.77 16.67 -27.15
C SER A 7 15.66 15.99 -26.34
N GLU A 8 14.59 15.59 -27.02
CA GLU A 8 13.66 14.57 -26.54
C GLU A 8 14.38 13.23 -26.58
N ASP A 9 14.87 12.77 -25.43
CA ASP A 9 15.31 11.39 -25.28
C ASP A 9 14.07 10.49 -25.11
N ALA A 10 13.61 9.98 -26.25
CA ALA A 10 12.66 8.88 -26.28
C ALA A 10 13.43 7.59 -25.92
N SER A 11 13.42 7.20 -24.66
CA SER A 11 13.88 5.88 -24.26
C SER A 11 12.87 4.84 -24.76
N ILE A 12 13.31 4.10 -25.77
CA ILE A 12 12.64 2.91 -26.31
C ILE A 12 12.62 1.86 -25.19
N GLY A 13 11.42 1.43 -24.79
CA GLY A 13 11.19 0.45 -23.74
C GLY A 13 11.88 -0.88 -24.01
N GLY A 14 12.77 -1.28 -23.10
CA GLY A 14 13.17 -2.67 -22.92
C GLY A 14 12.13 -3.39 -22.04
N GLU A 15 11.93 -4.69 -22.31
CA GLU A 15 11.10 -5.60 -21.51
C GLU A 15 11.73 -5.81 -20.11
N GLY A 16 11.55 -4.85 -19.22
CA GLY A 16 12.00 -4.90 -17.84
C GLY A 16 11.08 -4.02 -17.01
N GLY A 17 10.73 -4.47 -15.81
CA GLY A 17 9.90 -3.72 -14.87
C GLY A 17 10.48 -2.33 -14.56
N ALA A 18 9.67 -1.48 -13.97
CA ALA A 18 10.03 -0.10 -13.66
C ALA A 18 10.23 0.11 -12.16
N THR A 19 11.03 1.12 -11.82
CA THR A 19 10.99 1.71 -10.48
C THR A 19 9.93 2.82 -10.49
N SER A 20 8.97 2.75 -9.57
CA SER A 20 7.87 3.71 -9.49
C SER A 20 7.71 4.25 -8.08
N SER A 21 7.69 5.57 -7.98
CA SER A 21 7.47 6.28 -6.73
C SER A 21 6.00 6.67 -6.57
N VAL A 22 5.51 6.51 -5.36
CA VAL A 22 4.19 6.97 -4.91
C VAL A 22 4.41 7.96 -3.77
N PRO A 23 4.06 9.24 -3.94
CA PRO A 23 4.12 10.20 -2.84
C PRO A 23 3.08 9.82 -1.78
N ILE A 24 3.48 9.88 -0.51
CA ILE A 24 2.58 9.62 0.60
C ILE A 24 2.35 10.87 1.44
N ALA A 25 1.14 11.04 1.92
CA ALA A 25 0.78 12.06 2.88
C ALA A 25 0.93 11.53 4.30
N ASN A 26 1.35 12.39 5.21
CA ASN A 26 1.41 12.11 6.65
C ASN A 26 0.31 12.91 7.36
N TYR A 27 -0.45 12.26 8.21
CA TYR A 27 -1.39 12.89 9.11
C TYR A 27 -1.02 12.57 10.57
N MET A 28 -0.48 13.57 11.27
CA MET A 28 -0.14 13.52 12.68
C MET A 28 0.83 12.39 13.08
N ASP A 29 1.76 12.01 12.19
CA ASP A 29 2.68 10.88 12.36
C ASP A 29 2.00 9.52 12.66
N ALA A 30 0.72 9.42 12.34
CA ALA A 30 -0.11 8.26 12.66
C ALA A 30 -0.75 7.59 11.45
N GLN A 31 -1.02 8.33 10.39
CA GLN A 31 -1.58 7.79 9.14
C GLN A 31 -0.72 8.23 7.96
N TYR A 32 -0.18 7.25 7.25
CA TYR A 32 0.57 7.45 6.02
C TYR A 32 -0.21 6.81 4.87
N TYR A 33 -0.59 7.60 3.88
CA TYR A 33 -1.45 7.16 2.78
C TYR A 33 -1.09 7.86 1.48
N GLY A 34 -1.45 7.25 0.38
CA GLY A 34 -1.15 7.79 -0.95
C GLY A 34 -2.11 7.29 -2.02
N PRO A 35 -1.96 7.81 -3.24
CA PRO A 35 -2.89 7.57 -4.31
C PRO A 35 -2.72 6.18 -4.93
N VAL A 36 -3.85 5.57 -5.27
CA VAL A 36 -3.98 4.40 -6.14
C VAL A 36 -5.11 4.65 -7.13
N GLU A 37 -5.01 4.11 -8.32
CA GLU A 37 -6.10 4.14 -9.28
C GLU A 37 -6.60 2.72 -9.56
N ILE A 38 -7.93 2.55 -9.61
CA ILE A 38 -8.59 1.26 -9.90
C ILE A 38 -9.55 1.45 -11.06
N GLY A 39 -9.45 0.57 -12.05
CA GLY A 39 -10.34 0.55 -13.20
C GLY A 39 -9.82 1.26 -14.46
N THR A 40 -10.63 1.23 -15.52
CA THR A 40 -10.33 1.88 -16.81
C THR A 40 -11.58 2.63 -17.32
N PRO A 41 -11.60 3.98 -17.27
CA PRO A 41 -10.56 4.88 -16.75
C PRO A 41 -10.32 4.70 -15.24
N GLY A 42 -9.13 5.10 -14.77
CA GLY A 42 -8.76 4.96 -13.36
C GLY A 42 -9.63 5.81 -12.43
N GLN A 43 -10.21 5.19 -11.43
CA GLN A 43 -10.90 5.85 -10.31
C GLN A 43 -9.87 6.00 -9.19
N LYS A 44 -9.73 7.20 -8.67
CA LYS A 44 -8.68 7.57 -7.70
C LYS A 44 -9.14 7.33 -6.27
N PHE A 45 -8.26 6.73 -5.48
CA PHE A 45 -8.43 6.49 -4.05
C PHE A 45 -7.17 6.89 -3.30
N GLN A 46 -7.35 7.32 -2.06
CA GLN A 46 -6.27 7.41 -1.10
C GLN A 46 -6.26 6.11 -0.29
N VAL A 47 -5.14 5.39 -0.26
CA VAL A 47 -5.04 4.15 0.51
C VAL A 47 -3.92 4.22 1.54
N CYS A 48 -4.16 3.61 2.71
CA CYS A 48 -3.09 3.31 3.64
C CYS A 48 -2.28 2.12 3.09
N PHE A 49 -0.96 2.30 2.97
CA PHE A 49 -0.06 1.20 2.59
C PHE A 49 0.33 0.44 3.87
N ASP A 50 -0.20 -0.76 4.01
CA ASP A 50 -0.16 -1.53 5.25
C ASP A 50 0.69 -2.81 5.11
N THR A 51 1.86 -2.84 5.76
CA THR A 51 2.72 -4.02 5.79
C THR A 51 2.20 -5.14 6.69
N GLY A 52 1.21 -4.85 7.53
CA GLY A 52 0.59 -5.80 8.46
C GLY A 52 -0.62 -6.55 7.90
N SER A 53 -1.09 -6.23 6.69
CA SER A 53 -2.15 -6.94 5.98
C SER A 53 -1.80 -7.18 4.51
N SER A 54 -2.62 -7.96 3.78
CA SER A 54 -2.27 -8.42 2.42
C SER A 54 -3.38 -8.27 1.39
N ASN A 55 -4.51 -7.68 1.76
CA ASN A 55 -5.62 -7.44 0.85
C ASN A 55 -5.69 -5.96 0.44
N LEU A 56 -6.10 -5.71 -0.81
CA LEU A 56 -6.58 -4.40 -1.24
C LEU A 56 -8.09 -4.33 -1.04
N TRP A 57 -8.57 -3.25 -0.43
CA TRP A 57 -10.00 -2.94 -0.39
C TRP A 57 -10.25 -1.44 -0.48
N VAL A 58 -11.38 -1.08 -1.06
CA VAL A 58 -11.94 0.28 -1.14
C VAL A 58 -13.44 0.26 -0.93
N PRO A 59 -14.08 1.37 -0.53
CA PRO A 59 -15.54 1.45 -0.43
C PRO A 59 -16.21 1.22 -1.78
N SER A 60 -17.36 0.58 -1.78
CA SER A 60 -18.16 0.30 -2.97
C SER A 60 -19.25 1.34 -3.19
N SER A 61 -19.53 1.67 -4.45
CA SER A 61 -20.75 2.42 -4.82
C SER A 61 -22.04 1.69 -4.43
N LYS A 62 -21.95 0.38 -4.18
CA LYS A 62 -23.07 -0.47 -3.70
C LYS A 62 -23.26 -0.41 -2.18
N CYS A 63 -22.46 0.36 -1.47
CA CYS A 63 -22.63 0.60 -0.04
C CYS A 63 -23.96 1.32 0.22
N LYS A 64 -24.73 0.82 1.22
CA LYS A 64 -26.05 1.36 1.51
C LYS A 64 -25.96 2.74 2.20
N PHE A 65 -26.84 3.66 1.86
CA PHE A 65 -26.94 5.03 2.39
C PHE A 65 -27.01 5.17 3.94
N SER A 66 -27.20 4.06 4.65
CA SER A 66 -27.19 4.05 6.13
C SER A 66 -25.81 3.85 6.75
N GLN A 67 -24.77 3.73 5.93
CA GLN A 67 -23.40 3.44 6.35
C GLN A 67 -22.57 4.74 6.25
N ILE A 68 -22.59 5.55 7.30
CA ILE A 68 -21.91 6.86 7.35
C ILE A 68 -20.43 6.80 6.90
N PRO A 69 -19.62 5.78 7.28
CA PRO A 69 -18.22 5.70 6.80
C PRO A 69 -18.10 5.63 5.28
N CYS A 70 -18.92 4.84 4.60
CA CYS A 70 -18.92 4.77 3.14
C CYS A 70 -19.25 6.09 2.44
N ASP A 71 -20.04 6.96 3.09
CA ASP A 71 -20.45 8.25 2.49
C ASP A 71 -19.39 9.34 2.67
N ALA A 72 -18.42 9.12 3.55
CA ALA A 72 -17.33 10.05 3.81
C ALA A 72 -16.11 9.87 2.88
N HIS A 73 -16.08 8.79 2.12
CA HIS A 73 -14.93 8.37 1.30
C HIS A 73 -15.30 8.19 -0.17
N GLU A 74 -14.27 8.19 -1.04
CA GLU A 74 -14.43 7.84 -2.46
C GLU A 74 -14.88 6.38 -2.60
N LYS A 75 -15.76 6.12 -3.58
CA LYS A 75 -16.36 4.79 -3.79
C LYS A 75 -16.04 4.26 -5.17
N TYR A 76 -15.59 3.03 -5.24
CA TYR A 76 -15.40 2.35 -6.52
C TYR A 76 -16.74 2.04 -7.16
N ASP A 77 -16.84 2.34 -8.44
CA ASP A 77 -18.03 2.11 -9.27
C ASP A 77 -17.67 1.21 -10.45
N SER A 78 -18.02 -0.05 -10.37
CA SER A 78 -17.74 -1.04 -11.40
C SER A 78 -18.38 -0.71 -12.75
N GLU A 79 -19.50 0.02 -12.78
CA GLU A 79 -20.17 0.43 -14.02
C GLU A 79 -19.36 1.48 -14.80
N LYS A 80 -18.43 2.16 -14.16
CA LYS A 80 -17.53 3.14 -14.79
C LYS A 80 -16.24 2.54 -15.32
N SER A 81 -15.97 1.25 -15.08
CA SER A 81 -14.75 0.60 -15.52
C SER A 81 -14.97 -0.39 -16.65
N ARG A 82 -14.20 -0.24 -17.73
CA ARG A 82 -14.25 -1.16 -18.88
C ARG A 82 -13.41 -2.42 -18.67
N SER A 83 -12.49 -2.40 -17.70
CA SER A 83 -11.64 -3.53 -17.34
C SER A 83 -12.15 -4.30 -16.12
N TYR A 84 -13.32 -3.91 -15.61
CA TYR A 84 -13.96 -4.61 -14.51
C TYR A 84 -14.37 -6.03 -14.89
N GLU A 85 -14.04 -6.98 -14.05
CA GLU A 85 -14.51 -8.35 -14.11
C GLU A 85 -15.20 -8.74 -12.80
N PRO A 86 -16.44 -9.26 -12.85
CA PRO A 86 -17.15 -9.67 -11.66
C PRO A 86 -16.54 -10.93 -11.04
N ASN A 87 -16.30 -10.90 -9.74
CA ASN A 87 -16.00 -12.08 -8.94
C ASN A 87 -17.22 -12.44 -8.09
N GLY A 88 -17.61 -11.59 -7.16
CA GLY A 88 -18.83 -11.68 -6.36
C GLY A 88 -18.73 -12.60 -5.14
N GLU A 89 -17.57 -13.18 -4.84
CA GLU A 89 -17.34 -13.93 -3.61
C GLU A 89 -17.48 -13.01 -2.39
N ASP A 90 -18.15 -13.49 -1.35
CA ASP A 90 -18.28 -12.76 -0.09
C ASP A 90 -16.90 -12.53 0.54
N PHE A 91 -16.66 -11.34 1.02
CA PHE A 91 -15.40 -10.95 1.68
C PHE A 91 -15.66 -10.35 3.05
N ALA A 92 -14.87 -10.73 4.04
CA ALA A 92 -14.86 -10.10 5.36
C ALA A 92 -13.46 -10.12 5.95
N ILE A 93 -13.03 -8.99 6.53
CA ILE A 93 -11.73 -8.87 7.18
C ILE A 93 -11.88 -8.22 8.55
N GLN A 94 -11.10 -8.69 9.52
CA GLN A 94 -11.04 -8.17 10.87
C GLN A 94 -9.67 -7.54 11.11
N TYR A 95 -9.66 -6.25 11.41
CA TYR A 95 -8.50 -5.52 11.90
C TYR A 95 -8.60 -5.32 13.42
N GLY A 96 -7.51 -4.96 14.07
CA GLY A 96 -7.52 -4.57 15.48
C GLY A 96 -8.42 -3.37 15.78
N SER A 97 -8.59 -2.48 14.80
CA SER A 97 -9.38 -1.25 14.89
C SER A 97 -10.82 -1.36 14.39
N GLY A 98 -11.22 -2.50 13.82
CA GLY A 98 -12.56 -2.70 13.28
C GLY A 98 -12.63 -3.83 12.26
N SER A 99 -13.83 -4.09 11.75
CA SER A 99 -14.07 -5.08 10.71
C SER A 99 -14.74 -4.43 9.52
N LEU A 100 -14.64 -5.05 8.36
CA LEU A 100 -15.44 -4.68 7.20
C LEU A 100 -15.94 -5.93 6.48
N SER A 101 -16.98 -5.78 5.70
CA SER A 101 -17.46 -6.84 4.82
C SER A 101 -17.96 -6.26 3.49
N GLY A 102 -17.93 -7.11 2.49
CA GLY A 102 -18.32 -6.78 1.13
C GLY A 102 -18.18 -7.98 0.22
N PHE A 103 -17.63 -7.80 -0.95
CA PHE A 103 -17.41 -8.85 -1.94
C PHE A 103 -16.15 -8.59 -2.77
N LEU A 104 -15.64 -9.62 -3.40
CA LEU A 104 -14.48 -9.53 -4.28
C LEU A 104 -14.89 -9.08 -5.68
N SER A 105 -13.99 -8.30 -6.29
CA SER A 105 -14.06 -7.81 -7.67
C SER A 105 -12.66 -7.91 -8.29
N SER A 106 -12.56 -7.87 -9.60
CA SER A 106 -11.29 -7.82 -10.31
C SER A 106 -11.24 -6.63 -11.26
N ASP A 107 -10.13 -5.90 -11.26
CA ASP A 107 -9.91 -4.78 -12.18
C ASP A 107 -8.42 -4.45 -12.31
N THR A 108 -8.09 -3.51 -13.18
CA THR A 108 -6.74 -2.97 -13.33
C THR A 108 -6.42 -2.01 -12.19
N VAL A 109 -5.28 -2.21 -11.54
CA VAL A 109 -4.76 -1.33 -10.48
C VAL A 109 -3.50 -0.63 -10.96
N ARG A 110 -3.39 0.69 -10.69
CA ARG A 110 -2.22 1.49 -11.04
C ARG A 110 -1.60 2.12 -9.82
N LEU A 111 -0.26 2.04 -9.73
CA LEU A 111 0.55 2.61 -8.65
C LEU A 111 1.60 3.54 -9.26
N GLY A 112 1.66 4.76 -8.75
CA GLY A 112 2.58 5.77 -9.29
C GLY A 112 2.38 6.02 -10.77
N ASN A 113 3.47 6.24 -11.50
CA ASN A 113 3.42 6.63 -12.91
C ASN A 113 3.62 5.47 -13.90
N SER A 114 4.09 4.31 -13.44
CA SER A 114 4.58 3.26 -14.36
C SER A 114 4.11 1.84 -14.05
N ILE A 115 3.47 1.59 -12.92
CA ILE A 115 2.99 0.25 -12.55
C ILE A 115 1.53 0.12 -12.92
N GLU A 116 1.20 -0.84 -13.79
CA GLU A 116 -0.16 -1.23 -14.16
C GLU A 116 -0.34 -2.74 -13.97
N ILE A 117 -1.15 -3.11 -13.00
CA ILE A 117 -1.43 -4.50 -12.63
C ILE A 117 -2.82 -4.85 -13.15
N LYS A 118 -2.88 -5.79 -14.10
CA LYS A 118 -4.14 -6.27 -14.66
C LYS A 118 -4.73 -7.39 -13.80
N ASP A 119 -6.04 -7.53 -13.86
CA ASP A 119 -6.78 -8.62 -13.23
C ASP A 119 -6.49 -8.75 -11.73
N GLN A 120 -6.28 -7.60 -11.06
CA GLN A 120 -6.09 -7.56 -9.63
C GLN A 120 -7.41 -7.79 -8.91
N THR A 121 -7.48 -8.85 -8.13
CA THR A 121 -8.59 -9.08 -7.21
C THR A 121 -8.47 -8.16 -5.99
N PHE A 122 -9.55 -7.46 -5.68
CA PHE A 122 -9.67 -6.58 -4.50
C PHE A 122 -11.07 -6.69 -3.90
N ALA A 123 -11.25 -6.18 -2.69
CA ALA A 123 -12.55 -6.16 -2.06
C ALA A 123 -13.26 -4.82 -2.21
N GLU A 124 -14.54 -4.87 -2.60
CA GLU A 124 -15.46 -3.75 -2.51
C GLU A 124 -16.17 -3.80 -1.15
N ALA A 125 -15.86 -2.86 -0.26
CA ALA A 125 -16.50 -2.78 1.05
C ALA A 125 -17.92 -2.22 0.94
N THR A 126 -18.91 -2.96 1.44
CA THR A 126 -20.32 -2.54 1.50
C THR A 126 -20.79 -2.28 2.93
N LYS A 127 -20.00 -2.70 3.92
CA LYS A 127 -20.18 -2.42 5.34
C LYS A 127 -18.83 -2.12 5.97
N GLU A 128 -18.74 -0.97 6.58
CA GLU A 128 -17.60 -0.50 7.38
C GLU A 128 -18.11 -0.16 8.78
N PRO A 129 -18.37 -1.16 9.65
CA PRO A 129 -18.86 -0.89 10.99
C PRO A 129 -17.75 -0.31 11.85
N GLY A 130 -17.93 0.92 12.30
CA GLY A 130 -17.06 1.55 13.27
C GLY A 130 -16.72 3.00 12.97
N LEU A 131 -16.44 3.74 14.02
CA LEU A 131 -16.03 5.15 13.93
C LEU A 131 -14.59 5.30 13.40
N THR A 132 -13.80 4.23 13.44
CA THR A 132 -12.38 4.28 13.08
C THR A 132 -12.18 4.66 11.61
N PHE A 133 -12.93 4.06 10.69
CA PHE A 133 -12.84 4.39 9.27
C PHE A 133 -13.49 5.74 8.94
N LEU A 134 -14.50 6.16 9.70
CA LEU A 134 -15.13 7.48 9.50
C LEU A 134 -14.14 8.65 9.64
N PHE A 135 -13.16 8.52 10.53
CA PHE A 135 -12.16 9.56 10.78
C PHE A 135 -10.83 9.31 10.06
N ALA A 136 -10.72 8.23 9.31
CA ALA A 136 -9.55 7.97 8.47
C ALA A 136 -9.39 9.05 7.40
N LYS A 137 -8.15 9.36 7.05
CA LYS A 137 -7.82 10.28 5.95
C LYS A 137 -7.63 9.55 4.63
N PHE A 138 -7.82 8.25 4.62
CA PHE A 138 -7.72 7.36 3.48
C PHE A 138 -9.06 6.66 3.23
N ASP A 139 -9.30 6.28 1.98
CA ASP A 139 -10.53 5.61 1.54
C ASP A 139 -10.49 4.10 1.80
N GLY A 140 -9.31 3.50 1.69
CA GLY A 140 -9.12 2.05 1.80
C GLY A 140 -7.73 1.67 2.25
N ILE A 141 -7.45 0.37 2.23
CA ILE A 141 -6.13 -0.17 2.59
C ILE A 141 -5.58 -0.98 1.43
N LEU A 142 -4.28 -0.81 1.14
CA LEU A 142 -3.51 -1.66 0.26
C LEU A 142 -2.49 -2.44 1.10
N GLY A 143 -2.77 -3.74 1.29
CA GLY A 143 -1.91 -4.64 2.03
C GLY A 143 -0.62 -4.95 1.28
N LEU A 144 0.51 -4.84 1.97
CA LEU A 144 1.86 -5.12 1.48
C LEU A 144 2.51 -6.31 2.21
N GLY A 145 1.75 -7.04 3.03
CA GLY A 145 2.17 -8.30 3.64
C GLY A 145 2.15 -9.45 2.63
N PHE A 146 2.57 -10.62 3.09
CA PHE A 146 2.66 -11.82 2.25
C PHE A 146 1.30 -12.46 1.98
N LYS A 147 1.22 -13.24 0.90
CA LYS A 147 0.01 -13.96 0.50
C LYS A 147 -0.53 -14.92 1.56
N GLU A 148 0.36 -15.45 2.42
CA GLU A 148 0.00 -16.38 3.49
C GLU A 148 -0.99 -15.81 4.52
N ILE A 149 -1.06 -14.49 4.67
CA ILE A 149 -2.01 -13.82 5.57
C ILE A 149 -3.16 -13.14 4.81
N ALA A 150 -3.21 -13.28 3.49
CA ALA A 150 -4.31 -12.73 2.70
C ALA A 150 -5.61 -13.47 3.00
N VAL A 151 -6.67 -12.73 3.30
CA VAL A 151 -8.01 -13.28 3.44
C VAL A 151 -8.45 -13.84 2.09
N ASP A 152 -9.11 -14.99 2.10
CA ASP A 152 -9.57 -15.76 0.93
C ASP A 152 -8.47 -16.14 -0.07
N GLY A 153 -7.19 -16.08 0.36
CA GLY A 153 -6.03 -16.43 -0.46
C GLY A 153 -5.83 -15.53 -1.69
N VAL A 154 -6.41 -14.33 -1.67
CA VAL A 154 -6.25 -13.33 -2.74
C VAL A 154 -4.77 -12.99 -2.90
N THR A 155 -4.30 -12.93 -4.14
CA THR A 155 -2.92 -12.55 -4.41
C THR A 155 -2.74 -11.06 -4.14
N PRO A 156 -1.77 -10.65 -3.28
CA PRO A 156 -1.52 -9.25 -2.97
C PRO A 156 -1.11 -8.45 -4.21
N VAL A 157 -1.34 -7.14 -4.16
CA VAL A 157 -1.04 -6.22 -5.27
C VAL A 157 0.43 -6.27 -5.66
N PHE A 158 1.34 -6.29 -4.68
CA PHE A 158 2.77 -6.33 -4.96
C PHE A 158 3.21 -7.66 -5.57
N ASP A 159 2.67 -8.79 -5.10
CA ASP A 159 2.93 -10.12 -5.69
C ASP A 159 2.51 -10.17 -7.17
N ASN A 160 1.36 -9.60 -7.50
CA ASN A 160 0.91 -9.49 -8.89
C ASN A 160 1.77 -8.53 -9.71
N ALA A 161 2.25 -7.42 -9.13
CA ALA A 161 3.18 -6.51 -9.80
C ALA A 161 4.49 -7.22 -10.18
N VAL A 162 5.03 -8.03 -9.27
CA VAL A 162 6.20 -8.87 -9.51
C VAL A 162 5.91 -9.92 -10.60
N ALA A 163 4.82 -10.67 -10.45
CA ALA A 163 4.45 -11.73 -11.41
C ALA A 163 4.20 -11.21 -12.82
N GLN A 164 3.75 -9.96 -12.96
CA GLN A 164 3.51 -9.29 -14.25
C GLN A 164 4.72 -8.48 -14.73
N ASN A 165 5.89 -8.62 -14.10
CA ASN A 165 7.13 -7.89 -14.44
C ASN A 165 6.94 -6.36 -14.47
N GLN A 166 6.10 -5.82 -13.59
CA GLN A 166 5.83 -4.38 -13.51
C GLN A 166 6.90 -3.64 -12.70
N VAL A 167 7.65 -4.34 -11.86
CA VAL A 167 8.71 -3.78 -11.01
C VAL A 167 10.09 -4.25 -11.46
N GLU A 168 11.10 -3.37 -11.36
CA GLU A 168 12.48 -3.68 -11.74
C GLU A 168 13.12 -4.72 -10.81
N LYS A 169 12.85 -4.58 -9.49
CA LYS A 169 13.31 -5.51 -8.46
C LYS A 169 12.13 -5.91 -7.57
N ASP A 170 12.16 -7.12 -7.05
CA ASP A 170 11.13 -7.67 -6.17
C ASP A 170 11.25 -7.07 -4.76
N GLN A 171 11.19 -5.74 -4.68
CA GLN A 171 11.33 -4.99 -3.44
C GLN A 171 10.50 -3.70 -3.49
N PHE A 172 10.13 -3.23 -2.31
CA PHE A 172 9.62 -1.88 -2.11
C PHE A 172 10.33 -1.24 -0.92
N SER A 173 10.31 0.08 -0.86
CA SER A 173 10.97 0.84 0.22
C SER A 173 10.12 2.02 0.63
N PHE A 174 10.13 2.33 1.93
CA PHE A 174 9.49 3.50 2.51
C PHE A 174 10.54 4.51 2.96
N TRP A 175 10.29 5.77 2.65
CA TRP A 175 10.85 6.89 3.36
C TRP A 175 9.71 7.66 4.02
N LEU A 176 9.72 7.74 5.37
CA LEU A 176 8.67 8.39 6.14
C LEU A 176 9.19 9.72 6.69
N ASN A 177 8.52 10.80 6.29
CA ASN A 177 8.76 12.14 6.81
C ASN A 177 7.92 12.39 8.07
N ARG A 178 8.33 13.34 8.90
CA ARG A 178 7.63 13.70 10.13
C ARG A 178 6.82 14.97 9.93
N ASP A 179 5.67 15.04 10.60
CA ASP A 179 4.94 16.27 10.80
C ASP A 179 5.62 17.08 11.92
N GLN A 180 6.50 18.03 11.52
CA GLN A 180 7.29 18.81 12.47
C GLN A 180 6.47 19.81 13.27
N ASP A 181 5.38 20.29 12.70
CA ASP A 181 4.54 21.34 13.27
C ASP A 181 3.30 20.77 13.96
N GLY A 182 2.91 19.53 13.69
CA GLY A 182 1.77 18.82 14.27
C GLY A 182 0.42 19.42 13.90
N ASP A 183 0.35 20.11 12.76
CA ASP A 183 -0.78 20.94 12.38
C ASP A 183 -1.68 20.33 11.29
N GLY A 184 -1.40 19.10 10.88
CA GLY A 184 -2.32 18.43 9.97
C GLY A 184 -1.68 17.51 8.92
N VAL A 185 -2.14 17.61 7.67
CA VAL A 185 -1.64 16.81 6.55
C VAL A 185 -0.41 17.47 5.94
N VAL A 186 0.71 16.78 5.94
CA VAL A 186 1.98 17.25 5.37
C VAL A 186 2.52 16.24 4.35
N ASP A 187 3.59 16.63 3.65
CA ASP A 187 4.37 15.69 2.84
C ASP A 187 4.90 14.56 3.73
N GLY A 188 4.33 13.39 3.59
CA GLY A 188 4.60 12.23 4.44
C GLY A 188 5.77 11.39 3.96
N GLY A 189 6.32 11.69 2.79
CA GLY A 189 7.43 10.95 2.23
C GLY A 189 7.07 10.18 0.96
N GLU A 190 7.65 9.01 0.81
CA GLU A 190 7.64 8.29 -0.44
C GLU A 190 7.62 6.78 -0.22
N LEU A 191 6.81 6.08 -1.01
CA LEU A 191 6.85 4.63 -1.18
C LEU A 191 7.38 4.33 -2.59
N VAL A 192 8.50 3.64 -2.68
CA VAL A 192 9.11 3.26 -3.96
C VAL A 192 8.91 1.77 -4.19
N PHE A 193 8.31 1.42 -5.31
CA PHE A 193 8.18 0.04 -5.80
C PHE A 193 9.26 -0.27 -6.83
N GLY A 194 9.89 -1.44 -6.72
CA GLY A 194 10.94 -1.89 -7.63
C GLY A 194 12.34 -1.39 -7.30
N GLY A 195 12.51 -0.60 -6.25
CA GLY A 195 13.79 -0.01 -5.90
C GLY A 195 13.80 0.75 -4.58
N VAL A 196 14.75 1.68 -4.49
CA VAL A 196 14.93 2.64 -3.39
C VAL A 196 15.26 4.01 -3.96
N ASP A 197 14.93 5.10 -3.28
CA ASP A 197 15.44 6.43 -3.63
C ASP A 197 16.71 6.75 -2.81
N GLU A 198 17.84 6.79 -3.49
CA GLU A 198 19.16 7.03 -2.87
C GLU A 198 19.29 8.42 -2.22
N LYS A 199 18.36 9.35 -2.47
CA LYS A 199 18.36 10.66 -1.83
C LYS A 199 18.00 10.61 -0.34
N HIS A 200 17.36 9.53 0.10
CA HIS A 200 16.78 9.43 1.45
C HIS A 200 17.64 8.62 2.43
N PHE A 201 18.78 8.09 2.04
CA PHE A 201 19.67 7.37 2.94
C PHE A 201 21.14 7.59 2.60
N VAL A 202 22.02 7.22 3.53
CA VAL A 202 23.47 7.29 3.37
C VAL A 202 24.08 5.94 3.74
N GLY A 203 24.99 5.45 2.92
CA GLY A 203 25.64 4.15 3.11
C GLY A 203 24.92 3.02 2.41
N GLU A 204 25.04 1.80 2.93
CA GLU A 204 24.47 0.59 2.34
C GLU A 204 23.30 0.09 3.19
N HIS A 205 22.31 -0.54 2.55
CA HIS A 205 21.22 -1.23 3.26
C HIS A 205 21.75 -2.50 3.91
N VAL A 206 21.32 -2.72 5.15
CA VAL A 206 21.56 -3.98 5.87
C VAL A 206 20.33 -4.87 5.68
N TRP A 207 20.53 -6.03 5.09
CA TRP A 207 19.49 -7.03 4.87
C TRP A 207 19.42 -8.01 6.03
N VAL A 208 18.21 -8.28 6.50
CA VAL A 208 17.95 -9.23 7.58
C VAL A 208 16.99 -10.30 7.07
N ASP A 209 17.31 -11.56 7.32
CA ASP A 209 16.46 -12.67 6.92
C ASP A 209 15.14 -12.67 7.72
N LEU A 210 14.04 -12.92 7.02
CA LEU A 210 12.76 -13.10 7.67
C LEU A 210 12.69 -14.47 8.36
N THR A 211 12.27 -14.49 9.62
CA THR A 211 12.11 -15.71 10.39
C THR A 211 10.83 -16.48 10.08
N LYS A 212 9.83 -15.77 9.56
CA LYS A 212 8.55 -16.35 9.14
C LYS A 212 7.92 -15.53 8.02
N LYS A 213 7.55 -16.17 6.93
CA LYS A 213 6.72 -15.55 5.88
C LYS A 213 5.26 -15.44 6.36
N GLY A 214 4.63 -14.34 6.02
CA GLY A 214 3.29 -13.93 6.43
C GLY A 214 3.33 -12.46 6.82
N TYR A 215 4.01 -12.15 7.89
CA TYR A 215 4.41 -10.80 8.27
C TYR A 215 5.88 -10.54 7.90
N TRP A 216 6.29 -9.28 7.85
CA TRP A 216 7.68 -8.86 7.71
C TRP A 216 8.39 -9.01 9.06
N GLN A 217 8.56 -10.27 9.48
CA GLN A 217 9.02 -10.64 10.80
C GLN A 217 10.50 -11.05 10.79
N PHE A 218 11.27 -10.50 11.72
CA PHE A 218 12.67 -10.89 11.95
C PHE A 218 12.97 -10.94 13.45
N ASP A 219 14.04 -11.65 13.82
CA ASP A 219 14.51 -11.71 15.20
C ASP A 219 15.35 -10.49 15.53
N LEU A 220 15.15 -9.95 16.72
CA LEU A 220 15.86 -8.80 17.24
C LEU A 220 16.57 -9.18 18.55
N ASP A 221 17.89 -8.96 18.59
CA ASP A 221 18.68 -9.29 19.77
C ASP A 221 18.50 -8.25 20.89
N ASP A 222 18.35 -6.98 20.55
CA ASP A 222 18.17 -5.89 21.51
C ASP A 222 17.61 -4.62 20.87
N VAL A 223 16.95 -3.80 21.66
CA VAL A 223 16.55 -2.42 21.33
C VAL A 223 17.23 -1.50 22.34
N LYS A 224 17.99 -0.51 21.84
CA LYS A 224 18.73 0.45 22.66
C LYS A 224 18.31 1.88 22.40
N VAL A 225 18.19 2.66 23.47
CA VAL A 225 18.06 4.11 23.41
C VAL A 225 19.22 4.70 24.21
N GLY A 226 20.22 5.20 23.52
CA GLY A 226 21.49 5.59 24.12
C GLY A 226 22.20 4.36 24.72
N GLU A 227 22.48 4.39 26.02
CA GLU A 227 23.09 3.26 26.74
C GLU A 227 22.04 2.30 27.37
N PHE A 228 20.77 2.67 27.33
CA PHE A 228 19.69 1.88 27.90
C PHE A 228 19.25 0.76 26.94
N SER A 229 19.28 -0.50 27.42
CA SER A 229 18.79 -1.69 26.72
C SER A 229 17.40 -2.07 27.24
N PHE A 230 16.49 -2.45 26.35
CA PHE A 230 15.15 -2.91 26.70
C PHE A 230 15.09 -4.43 26.93
N ILE A 231 16.15 -5.16 26.61
CA ILE A 231 16.24 -6.61 26.79
C ILE A 231 17.31 -6.91 27.82
N ASP A 232 16.87 -7.23 29.05
CA ASP A 232 17.77 -7.49 30.18
C ASP A 232 18.43 -8.88 30.15
N ASP A 233 17.86 -9.83 29.42
CA ASP A 233 18.37 -11.20 29.34
C ASP A 233 18.92 -11.52 27.95
N LYS A 234 20.22 -11.75 27.86
CA LYS A 234 20.91 -12.05 26.59
C LYS A 234 20.47 -13.36 25.93
N ASN A 235 19.57 -14.12 26.54
CA ASN A 235 19.02 -15.36 26.02
C ASN A 235 17.59 -15.20 25.50
N ASP A 236 16.96 -14.03 25.65
CA ASP A 236 15.60 -13.81 25.19
C ASP A 236 15.62 -13.05 23.86
N LYS A 237 15.41 -13.78 22.78
CA LYS A 237 15.26 -13.18 21.44
C LYS A 237 13.86 -12.58 21.31
N THR A 238 13.79 -11.30 21.04
CA THR A 238 12.53 -10.62 20.74
C THR A 238 12.26 -10.72 19.24
N THR A 239 11.06 -11.14 18.89
CA THR A 239 10.59 -11.17 17.50
C THR A 239 9.83 -9.90 17.20
N VAL A 240 10.20 -9.21 16.13
CA VAL A 240 9.50 -8.03 15.60
C VAL A 240 8.76 -8.42 14.34
N SER A 241 7.48 -8.09 14.26
CA SER A 241 6.65 -8.26 13.07
C SER A 241 5.86 -6.98 12.78
N SER A 242 5.70 -6.66 11.54
CA SER A 242 4.83 -5.57 11.05
C SER A 242 3.46 -6.11 10.71
#